data_9c13b1c96cfbc9ffa74377720607a951
#
_entry.id   9c13b1c96cfbc9ffa74377720607a951
#
_cell.length_a   1.000
_cell.length_b   1.000
_cell.length_c   1.000
_cell.angle_alpha   90.00
_cell.angle_beta   90.00
_cell.angle_gamma   90.00
#
_symmetry.space_group_name_H-M   'P 1'
#
loop_
_entity.id
_entity.type
_entity.pdbx_description
1 polymer ?
#
loop_
_entity_poly.entity_id
_entity_poly.type
_entity_poly.pdbx_seq_one_letter_code
_entity_poly.pdbx_strand_id
1 'polypeptide(L)'
;RDYFYRNENIKINQELAQNRANQILQNKVFNDAESDVQEYEKAKNSIEKLAKLFDVDFVNIKQTIEASIEEREKQRNSYQIEKQIKSRKLELINKYNTIIPNEDILHLKEKLENKCNYVIAGFEKLAEYDEEKRNEIIKNNPLIMYSVFVDNNSFEKLKVKQIETELQNLVPIANIEMLRQEAVIKSKDYIFPISVDVLQNSNPEKLEEYKAKLEKNIEGLNSKILDVKSRIDREQEYLNEVKIFEQTYSSKNIIDSLYENVDSTKSQIEKLE
;
A
#
# COMPACT_ATOMS: atom_id res chain seq x y z
N ARG A 1 90.76 19.34 -2.60
CA ARG A 1 89.98 18.79 -1.44
C ARG A 1 88.60 19.51 -1.33
N ASP A 2 88.53 20.84 -1.36
CA ASP A 2 87.26 21.61 -1.19
C ASP A 2 86.24 21.36 -2.28
N TYR A 3 86.66 21.11 -3.51
CA TYR A 3 85.68 20.83 -4.66
C TYR A 3 85.04 19.48 -4.49
N PHE A 4 85.73 18.49 -3.96
CA PHE A 4 85.12 17.16 -3.71
C PHE A 4 84.07 17.22 -2.61
N TYR A 5 84.38 17.88 -1.50
CA TYR A 5 83.44 18.04 -0.37
C TYR A 5 82.19 18.89 -0.76
N ARG A 6 82.35 19.87 -1.66
CA ARG A 6 81.23 20.64 -2.17
C ARG A 6 80.31 19.78 -3.02
N ASN A 7 80.82 18.97 -3.89
CA ASN A 7 79.99 18.06 -4.78
C ASN A 7 79.31 16.96 -3.95
N GLU A 8 79.97 16.44 -2.95
CA GLU A 8 79.37 15.47 -2.03
C GLU A 8 78.25 16.09 -1.20
N ASN A 9 78.39 17.28 -0.68
CA ASN A 9 77.34 18.00 0.02
C ASN A 9 76.13 18.34 -0.87
N ILE A 10 76.37 18.65 -2.15
CA ILE A 10 75.28 18.89 -3.09
C ILE A 10 74.51 17.58 -3.34
N LYS A 11 75.18 16.46 -3.52
CA LYS A 11 74.49 15.14 -3.67
C LYS A 11 73.71 14.76 -2.43
N ILE A 12 74.32 14.90 -1.22
CA ILE A 12 73.60 14.62 0.02
C ILE A 12 72.38 15.48 0.20
N ASN A 13 72.46 16.78 -0.12
CA ASN A 13 71.31 17.66 -0.04
C ASN A 13 70.19 17.32 -1.07
N GLN A 14 70.59 16.88 -2.27
CA GLN A 14 69.62 16.42 -3.28
C GLN A 14 68.94 15.11 -2.86
N GLU A 15 69.68 14.14 -2.35
CA GLU A 15 69.14 12.89 -1.80
C GLU A 15 68.20 13.15 -0.61
N LEU A 16 68.56 14.07 0.27
CA LEU A 16 67.77 14.45 1.43
C LEU A 16 66.47 15.15 1.02
N ALA A 17 66.53 16.04 0.01
CA ALA A 17 65.35 16.67 -0.54
C ALA A 17 64.41 15.66 -1.21
N GLN A 18 64.96 14.68 -1.93
CA GLN A 18 64.23 13.62 -2.57
C GLN A 18 63.55 12.65 -1.57
N ASN A 19 64.26 12.27 -0.51
CA ASN A 19 63.72 11.45 0.58
C ASN A 19 62.61 12.17 1.34
N ARG A 20 62.75 13.46 1.62
CA ARG A 20 61.67 14.27 2.22
C ARG A 20 60.42 14.35 1.34
N ALA A 21 60.63 14.53 0.02
CA ALA A 21 59.50 14.54 -0.92
C ALA A 21 58.80 13.18 -0.96
N ASN A 22 59.55 12.08 -0.98
CA ASN A 22 59.01 10.71 -0.93
C ASN A 22 58.25 10.46 0.38
N GLN A 23 58.79 10.90 1.50
CA GLN A 23 58.12 10.75 2.80
C GLN A 23 56.77 11.49 2.87
N ILE A 24 56.69 12.72 2.33
CA ILE A 24 55.46 13.48 2.25
C ILE A 24 54.43 12.75 1.37
N LEU A 25 54.88 12.17 0.23
CA LEU A 25 54.02 11.41 -0.64
C LEU A 25 53.49 10.14 0.03
N GLN A 26 54.37 9.39 0.69
CA GLN A 26 53.98 8.17 1.40
C GLN A 26 53.04 8.44 2.57
N ASN A 27 53.25 9.52 3.32
CA ASN A 27 52.32 9.94 4.38
C ASN A 27 50.93 10.29 3.82
N LYS A 28 50.86 10.91 2.64
CA LYS A 28 49.57 11.16 1.99
C LYS A 28 48.87 9.86 1.60
N VAL A 29 49.56 8.92 0.95
CA VAL A 29 49.04 7.61 0.57
C VAL A 29 48.57 6.82 1.80
N PHE A 30 49.32 6.88 2.90
CA PHE A 30 48.91 6.25 4.16
C PHE A 30 47.60 6.84 4.71
N ASN A 31 47.51 8.17 4.77
CA ASN A 31 46.29 8.84 5.25
C ASN A 31 45.07 8.52 4.37
N ASP A 32 45.26 8.46 3.05
CA ASP A 32 44.20 8.08 2.13
C ASP A 32 43.75 6.62 2.38
N ALA A 33 44.71 5.68 2.53
CA ALA A 33 44.40 4.28 2.83
C ALA A 33 43.73 4.09 4.21
N GLU A 34 44.18 4.84 5.24
CA GLU A 34 43.55 4.83 6.56
C GLU A 34 42.12 5.38 6.50
N SER A 35 41.86 6.41 5.68
CA SER A 35 40.54 6.96 5.44
C SER A 35 39.61 5.91 4.82
N ASP A 36 40.07 5.17 3.82
CA ASP A 36 39.32 4.11 3.16
C ASP A 36 38.88 2.99 4.14
N VAL A 37 39.80 2.57 5.03
CA VAL A 37 39.47 1.61 6.11
C VAL A 37 38.43 2.17 7.07
N GLN A 38 38.56 3.45 7.45
CA GLN A 38 37.60 4.09 8.35
C GLN A 38 36.21 4.20 7.71
N GLU A 39 36.14 4.46 6.42
CA GLU A 39 34.85 4.49 5.67
C GLU A 39 34.22 3.10 5.64
N TYR A 40 34.98 2.05 5.36
CA TYR A 40 34.50 0.67 5.43
C TYR A 40 33.95 0.32 6.81
N GLU A 41 34.70 0.59 7.87
CA GLU A 41 34.27 0.27 9.24
C GLU A 41 33.01 1.06 9.66
N LYS A 42 32.90 2.31 9.24
CA LYS A 42 31.67 3.10 9.47
C LYS A 42 30.48 2.50 8.74
N ALA A 43 30.63 2.15 7.47
CA ALA A 43 29.58 1.53 6.67
C ALA A 43 29.17 0.17 7.26
N LYS A 44 30.12 -0.68 7.61
CA LYS A 44 29.88 -1.97 8.26
C LYS A 44 29.11 -1.83 9.57
N ASN A 45 29.55 -0.90 10.44
CA ASN A 45 28.86 -0.63 11.70
C ASN A 45 27.41 -0.13 11.49
N SER A 46 27.13 0.60 10.41
CA SER A 46 25.77 1.01 10.05
C SER A 46 24.91 -0.20 9.74
N ILE A 47 25.39 -1.11 8.89
CA ILE A 47 24.66 -2.34 8.54
C ILE A 47 24.48 -3.27 9.76
N GLU A 48 25.48 -3.38 10.64
CA GLU A 48 25.34 -4.14 11.88
C GLU A 48 24.27 -3.56 12.82
N LYS A 49 24.11 -2.23 12.86
CA LYS A 49 23.03 -1.59 13.61
C LYS A 49 21.67 -1.89 12.99
N LEU A 50 21.57 -1.90 11.66
CA LEU A 50 20.34 -2.31 10.96
C LEU A 50 20.03 -3.78 11.25
N ALA A 51 21.01 -4.67 11.20
CA ALA A 51 20.82 -6.09 11.53
C ALA A 51 20.26 -6.28 12.95
N LYS A 52 20.78 -5.53 13.92
CA LYS A 52 20.25 -5.50 15.30
C LYS A 52 18.84 -4.93 15.38
N LEU A 53 18.51 -3.89 14.59
CA LEU A 53 17.17 -3.30 14.56
C LEU A 53 16.11 -4.30 14.06
N PHE A 54 16.50 -5.16 13.13
CA PHE A 54 15.63 -6.20 12.56
C PHE A 54 15.76 -7.56 13.28
N ASP A 55 16.57 -7.65 14.32
CA ASP A 55 16.85 -8.87 15.08
C ASP A 55 17.29 -10.06 14.20
N VAL A 56 18.23 -9.78 13.29
CA VAL A 56 18.76 -10.76 12.34
C VAL A 56 20.28 -10.68 12.23
N ASP A 57 20.89 -11.73 11.66
CA ASP A 57 22.30 -11.75 11.32
C ASP A 57 22.59 -10.82 10.13
N PHE A 58 23.80 -10.29 10.12
CA PHE A 58 24.31 -9.42 9.05
C PHE A 58 24.07 -9.96 7.63
N VAL A 59 24.24 -11.27 7.42
CA VAL A 59 24.05 -11.92 6.12
C VAL A 59 22.61 -11.92 5.65
N ASN A 60 21.65 -11.91 6.58
CA ASN A 60 20.24 -12.05 6.28
C ASN A 60 19.49 -10.70 6.22
N ILE A 61 20.16 -9.59 6.55
CA ILE A 61 19.53 -8.28 6.69
C ILE A 61 18.80 -7.83 5.43
N LYS A 62 19.40 -8.02 4.27
CA LYS A 62 18.80 -7.65 2.98
C LYS A 62 17.50 -8.37 2.71
N GLN A 63 17.50 -9.70 2.82
CA GLN A 63 16.31 -10.51 2.61
C GLN A 63 15.21 -10.18 3.62
N THR A 64 15.58 -9.89 4.86
CA THR A 64 14.63 -9.51 5.91
C THR A 64 13.97 -8.16 5.61
N ILE A 65 14.74 -7.17 5.17
CA ILE A 65 14.19 -5.86 4.78
C ILE A 65 13.28 -6.02 3.55
N GLU A 66 13.70 -6.76 2.53
CA GLU A 66 12.90 -7.02 1.33
C GLU A 66 11.56 -7.71 1.67
N ALA A 67 11.59 -8.72 2.54
CA ALA A 67 10.39 -9.40 3.02
C ALA A 67 9.48 -8.47 3.85
N SER A 68 10.05 -7.61 4.69
CA SER A 68 9.30 -6.61 5.46
C SER A 68 8.61 -5.60 4.56
N ILE A 69 9.29 -5.10 3.52
CA ILE A 69 8.70 -4.19 2.53
C ILE A 69 7.53 -4.86 1.81
N GLU A 70 7.70 -6.11 1.36
CA GLU A 70 6.63 -6.86 0.66
C GLU A 70 5.40 -7.05 1.55
N GLU A 71 5.58 -7.41 2.81
CA GLU A 71 4.50 -7.56 3.80
C GLU A 71 3.75 -6.24 3.99
N ARG A 72 4.47 -5.12 4.15
CA ARG A 72 3.88 -3.80 4.30
C ARG A 72 3.15 -3.34 3.04
N GLU A 73 3.66 -3.66 1.86
CA GLU A 73 2.96 -3.37 0.61
C GLU A 73 1.63 -4.12 0.51
N LYS A 74 1.59 -5.40 0.90
CA LYS A 74 0.35 -6.18 1.00
C LYS A 74 -0.63 -5.53 1.97
N GLN A 75 -0.14 -5.09 3.13
CA GLN A 75 -0.96 -4.41 4.14
C GLN A 75 -1.50 -3.07 3.62
N ARG A 76 -0.66 -2.25 2.97
CA ARG A 76 -1.09 -0.98 2.34
C ARG A 76 -2.17 -1.21 1.30
N ASN A 77 -1.98 -2.20 0.42
CA ASN A 77 -2.95 -2.54 -0.62
C ASN A 77 -4.29 -2.99 -0.01
N SER A 78 -4.27 -3.78 1.06
CA SER A 78 -5.49 -4.17 1.78
C SER A 78 -6.24 -2.97 2.33
N TYR A 79 -5.56 -2.01 2.97
CA TYR A 79 -6.18 -0.76 3.45
C TYR A 79 -6.72 0.11 2.30
N GLN A 80 -6.03 0.15 1.15
CA GLN A 80 -6.48 0.89 -0.02
C GLN A 80 -7.78 0.30 -0.59
N ILE A 81 -7.86 -1.03 -0.71
CA ILE A 81 -9.08 -1.73 -1.16
C ILE A 81 -10.24 -1.45 -0.19
N GLU A 82 -10.00 -1.61 1.12
CA GLU A 82 -11.04 -1.34 2.13
C GLU A 82 -11.52 0.11 2.07
N LYS A 83 -10.60 1.07 1.91
CA LYS A 83 -10.93 2.48 1.73
C LYS A 83 -11.78 2.70 0.48
N GLN A 84 -11.41 2.11 -0.66
CA GLN A 84 -12.17 2.24 -1.92
C GLN A 84 -13.60 1.74 -1.75
N ILE A 85 -13.80 0.57 -1.13
CA ILE A 85 -15.12 0.01 -0.86
C ILE A 85 -15.96 0.97 0.00
N LYS A 86 -15.39 1.50 1.09
CA LYS A 86 -16.10 2.42 1.99
C LYS A 86 -16.40 3.77 1.32
N SER A 87 -15.45 4.30 0.54
CA SER A 87 -15.62 5.54 -0.21
C SER A 87 -16.72 5.40 -1.28
N ARG A 88 -16.73 4.27 -2.00
CA ARG A 88 -17.77 3.97 -2.97
C ARG A 88 -19.15 3.88 -2.31
N LYS A 89 -19.23 3.22 -1.15
CA LYS A 89 -20.47 3.11 -0.38
C LYS A 89 -20.98 4.49 0.06
N LEU A 90 -20.09 5.34 0.55
CA LEU A 90 -20.44 6.72 0.95
C LEU A 90 -20.90 7.56 -0.25
N GLU A 91 -20.23 7.48 -1.39
CA GLU A 91 -20.62 8.15 -2.63
C GLU A 91 -22.05 7.76 -3.06
N LEU A 92 -22.34 6.47 -3.05
CA LEU A 92 -23.67 5.96 -3.42
C LEU A 92 -24.75 6.43 -2.45
N ILE A 93 -24.46 6.43 -1.13
CA ILE A 93 -25.38 6.94 -0.12
C ILE A 93 -25.65 8.44 -0.35
N ASN A 94 -24.61 9.22 -0.63
CA ASN A 94 -24.80 10.66 -0.90
C ASN A 94 -25.59 10.92 -2.18
N LYS A 95 -25.42 10.09 -3.22
CA LYS A 95 -26.13 10.21 -4.48
C LYS A 95 -27.62 9.84 -4.37
N TYR A 96 -27.92 8.77 -3.65
CA TYR A 96 -29.26 8.20 -3.59
C TYR A 96 -29.99 8.46 -2.27
N ASN A 97 -29.34 9.06 -1.31
CA ASN A 97 -29.82 9.26 0.06
C ASN A 97 -30.37 7.98 0.72
N THR A 98 -29.72 6.85 0.40
CA THR A 98 -30.09 5.52 0.92
C THR A 98 -28.90 4.58 0.83
N ILE A 99 -28.86 3.57 1.69
CA ILE A 99 -27.88 2.49 1.59
C ILE A 99 -28.35 1.51 0.52
N ILE A 100 -27.54 1.33 -0.52
CA ILE A 100 -27.80 0.38 -1.57
C ILE A 100 -27.37 -1.01 -1.10
N PRO A 101 -28.27 -2.00 -1.10
CA PRO A 101 -27.96 -3.34 -0.62
C PRO A 101 -26.88 -4.05 -1.45
N ASN A 102 -26.87 -3.77 -2.77
CA ASN A 102 -26.03 -4.44 -3.75
C ASN A 102 -25.92 -3.58 -5.02
N GLU A 103 -24.71 -3.33 -5.51
CA GLU A 103 -24.48 -2.53 -6.72
C GLU A 103 -24.98 -3.19 -8.00
N ASP A 104 -25.12 -4.52 -8.03
CA ASP A 104 -25.69 -5.22 -9.18
C ASP A 104 -27.14 -4.79 -9.48
N ILE A 105 -27.85 -4.26 -8.48
CA ILE A 105 -29.19 -3.68 -8.66
C ILE A 105 -29.11 -2.47 -9.59
N LEU A 106 -28.10 -1.62 -9.46
CA LEU A 106 -27.88 -0.45 -10.31
C LEU A 106 -27.49 -0.87 -11.72
N HIS A 107 -26.59 -1.85 -11.85
CA HIS A 107 -26.16 -2.38 -13.14
C HIS A 107 -27.34 -2.99 -13.91
N LEU A 108 -28.16 -3.78 -13.21
CA LEU A 108 -29.35 -4.38 -13.82
C LEU A 108 -30.38 -3.32 -14.20
N LYS A 109 -30.60 -2.33 -13.32
CA LYS A 109 -31.52 -1.20 -13.60
C LYS A 109 -31.12 -0.48 -14.88
N GLU A 110 -29.86 -0.05 -14.99
CA GLU A 110 -29.33 0.66 -16.17
C GLU A 110 -29.49 -0.17 -17.44
N LYS A 111 -29.23 -1.47 -17.37
CA LYS A 111 -29.41 -2.38 -18.51
C LYS A 111 -30.89 -2.52 -18.93
N LEU A 112 -31.81 -2.47 -17.98
CA LEU A 112 -33.25 -2.59 -18.22
C LEU A 112 -33.87 -1.27 -18.69
N GLU A 113 -33.34 -0.11 -18.29
CA GLU A 113 -33.82 1.21 -18.76
C GLU A 113 -33.80 1.35 -20.27
N ASN A 114 -32.86 0.67 -20.95
CA ASN A 114 -32.80 0.63 -22.42
C ASN A 114 -33.82 -0.35 -23.08
N LYS A 115 -34.52 -1.17 -22.27
CA LYS A 115 -35.39 -2.26 -22.79
C LYS A 115 -36.83 -2.18 -22.29
N CYS A 116 -37.08 -1.44 -21.23
CA CYS A 116 -38.34 -1.33 -20.52
C CYS A 116 -38.82 0.12 -20.50
N ASN A 117 -40.15 0.31 -20.49
CA ASN A 117 -40.73 1.65 -20.45
C ASN A 117 -40.61 2.32 -19.08
N TYR A 118 -40.55 1.51 -18.03
CA TYR A 118 -40.40 1.97 -16.66
C TYR A 118 -39.51 0.99 -15.89
N VAL A 119 -38.53 1.53 -15.20
CA VAL A 119 -37.60 0.75 -14.36
C VAL A 119 -37.29 1.55 -13.10
N ILE A 120 -37.38 0.93 -11.95
CA ILE A 120 -37.02 1.54 -10.68
C ILE A 120 -36.38 0.49 -9.75
N ALA A 121 -35.33 0.83 -9.01
CA ALA A 121 -34.82 -0.04 -7.97
C ALA A 121 -35.72 -0.02 -6.74
N GLY A 122 -35.85 -1.16 -6.06
CA GLY A 122 -36.76 -1.27 -4.92
C GLY A 122 -36.39 -0.35 -3.78
N PHE A 123 -35.09 -0.12 -3.53
CA PHE A 123 -34.63 0.84 -2.51
C PHE A 123 -34.99 2.28 -2.87
N GLU A 124 -34.97 2.67 -4.16
CA GLU A 124 -35.43 3.99 -4.61
C GLU A 124 -36.94 4.14 -4.39
N LYS A 125 -37.70 3.11 -4.72
CA LYS A 125 -39.14 3.12 -4.52
C LYS A 125 -39.51 3.20 -3.04
N LEU A 126 -38.79 2.52 -2.17
CA LEU A 126 -38.99 2.58 -0.73
C LEU A 126 -38.69 3.97 -0.15
N ALA A 127 -37.77 4.72 -0.76
CA ALA A 127 -37.46 6.09 -0.32
C ALA A 127 -38.62 7.08 -0.52
N GLU A 128 -39.58 6.75 -1.36
CA GLU A 128 -40.79 7.57 -1.58
C GLU A 128 -41.84 7.47 -0.45
N TYR A 129 -41.73 6.45 0.43
CA TYR A 129 -42.64 6.22 1.54
C TYR A 129 -42.08 6.82 2.85
N ASP A 130 -43.00 7.17 3.79
CA ASP A 130 -42.64 7.48 5.15
C ASP A 130 -42.00 6.28 5.88
N GLU A 131 -41.43 6.51 7.04
CA GLU A 131 -40.72 5.48 7.81
C GLU A 131 -41.62 4.31 8.21
N GLU A 132 -42.82 4.59 8.67
CA GLU A 132 -43.76 3.56 9.16
C GLU A 132 -44.18 2.61 7.99
N LYS A 133 -44.60 3.19 6.88
CA LYS A 133 -45.01 2.44 5.71
C LYS A 133 -43.84 1.67 5.06
N ARG A 134 -42.65 2.28 5.06
CA ARG A 134 -41.45 1.64 4.57
C ARG A 134 -41.09 0.39 5.39
N ASN A 135 -41.13 0.50 6.71
CA ASN A 135 -40.84 -0.60 7.64
C ASN A 135 -41.88 -1.72 7.49
N GLU A 136 -43.13 -1.39 7.34
CA GLU A 136 -44.19 -2.35 7.06
C GLU A 136 -43.95 -3.12 5.75
N ILE A 137 -43.65 -2.41 4.67
CA ILE A 137 -43.35 -3.00 3.36
C ILE A 137 -42.13 -3.93 3.44
N ILE A 138 -41.03 -3.47 4.07
CA ILE A 138 -39.79 -4.28 4.23
C ILE A 138 -40.10 -5.54 5.06
N LYS A 139 -40.87 -5.41 6.15
CA LYS A 139 -41.23 -6.54 7.00
C LYS A 139 -42.06 -7.58 6.23
N ASN A 140 -42.95 -7.12 5.39
CA ASN A 140 -43.85 -8.00 4.60
C ASN A 140 -43.16 -8.58 3.37
N ASN A 141 -42.19 -7.88 2.81
CA ASN A 141 -41.47 -8.30 1.61
C ASN A 141 -40.01 -7.78 1.60
N PRO A 142 -39.10 -8.44 2.31
CA PRO A 142 -37.70 -8.02 2.40
C PRO A 142 -36.96 -8.03 1.06
N LEU A 143 -37.42 -8.79 0.05
CA LEU A 143 -36.79 -8.82 -1.27
C LEU A 143 -36.99 -7.53 -2.05
N ILE A 144 -37.92 -6.66 -1.66
CA ILE A 144 -38.16 -5.38 -2.36
C ILE A 144 -36.88 -4.57 -2.46
N MET A 145 -36.12 -4.49 -1.38
CA MET A 145 -34.87 -3.71 -1.33
C MET A 145 -33.82 -4.19 -2.33
N TYR A 146 -33.84 -5.47 -2.65
CA TYR A 146 -32.88 -6.14 -3.52
C TYR A 146 -33.36 -6.29 -4.96
N SER A 147 -34.59 -5.82 -5.27
CA SER A 147 -35.25 -6.05 -6.56
C SER A 147 -35.16 -4.83 -7.46
N VAL A 148 -35.22 -5.08 -8.77
CA VAL A 148 -35.54 -4.07 -9.79
C VAL A 148 -36.98 -4.27 -10.25
N PHE A 149 -37.78 -3.21 -10.21
CA PHE A 149 -39.17 -3.22 -10.62
C PHE A 149 -39.33 -2.65 -12.04
N VAL A 150 -40.13 -3.30 -12.85
CA VAL A 150 -40.46 -2.89 -14.21
C VAL A 150 -41.99 -2.85 -14.39
N ASP A 151 -42.43 -2.15 -15.43
CA ASP A 151 -43.85 -2.15 -15.79
C ASP A 151 -44.34 -3.54 -16.21
N ASN A 152 -45.68 -3.76 -16.12
CA ASN A 152 -46.31 -5.06 -16.40
C ASN A 152 -45.97 -5.59 -17.81
N ASN A 153 -46.04 -4.73 -18.84
CA ASN A 153 -45.79 -5.16 -20.22
C ASN A 153 -44.31 -5.59 -20.41
N SER A 154 -43.39 -4.85 -19.84
CA SER A 154 -41.97 -5.17 -19.85
C SER A 154 -41.71 -6.46 -19.07
N PHE A 155 -42.34 -6.64 -17.90
CA PHE A 155 -42.20 -7.83 -17.09
C PHE A 155 -42.61 -9.10 -17.81
N GLU A 156 -43.79 -9.09 -18.48
CA GLU A 156 -44.26 -10.24 -19.25
C GLU A 156 -43.34 -10.58 -20.45
N LYS A 157 -42.77 -9.57 -21.11
CA LYS A 157 -41.77 -9.79 -22.17
C LYS A 157 -40.46 -10.40 -21.61
N LEU A 158 -40.02 -9.99 -20.41
CA LEU A 158 -38.79 -10.48 -19.78
C LEU A 158 -38.93 -11.93 -19.29
N LYS A 159 -40.13 -12.37 -18.88
CA LYS A 159 -40.38 -13.78 -18.52
C LYS A 159 -40.03 -14.76 -19.63
N VAL A 160 -40.19 -14.35 -20.87
CA VAL A 160 -40.00 -15.21 -22.05
C VAL A 160 -38.56 -15.14 -22.58
N LYS A 161 -37.84 -14.08 -22.27
CA LYS A 161 -36.46 -13.85 -22.73
C LYS A 161 -35.48 -14.00 -21.60
N GLN A 162 -34.51 -14.89 -21.77
CA GLN A 162 -33.36 -14.95 -20.87
C GLN A 162 -32.61 -13.62 -20.89
N ILE A 163 -32.36 -13.06 -19.72
CA ILE A 163 -31.57 -11.82 -19.56
C ILE A 163 -30.13 -12.24 -19.32
N GLU A 164 -29.33 -12.10 -20.35
CA GLU A 164 -27.87 -12.28 -20.21
C GLU A 164 -27.25 -11.02 -19.61
N THR A 165 -26.71 -11.16 -18.42
CA THR A 165 -26.03 -10.07 -17.71
C THR A 165 -24.98 -10.65 -16.76
N GLU A 166 -23.86 -9.95 -16.63
CA GLU A 166 -22.82 -10.27 -15.67
C GLU A 166 -23.18 -9.63 -14.33
N LEU A 167 -23.77 -10.42 -13.44
CA LEU A 167 -24.05 -10.04 -12.06
C LEU A 167 -23.29 -10.96 -11.11
N GLN A 168 -22.74 -10.41 -10.05
CA GLN A 168 -22.08 -11.18 -9.00
C GLN A 168 -23.09 -11.77 -8.01
N ASN A 169 -24.26 -11.10 -7.89
CA ASN A 169 -25.31 -11.47 -6.96
C ASN A 169 -26.64 -11.64 -7.69
N LEU A 170 -27.54 -12.42 -7.09
CA LEU A 170 -28.91 -12.55 -7.59
C LEU A 170 -29.67 -11.25 -7.34
N VAL A 171 -30.22 -10.66 -8.39
CA VAL A 171 -31.08 -9.49 -8.35
C VAL A 171 -32.45 -9.86 -8.93
N PRO A 172 -33.50 -9.95 -8.12
CA PRO A 172 -34.85 -10.24 -8.60
C PRO A 172 -35.36 -9.11 -9.49
N ILE A 173 -36.05 -9.47 -10.56
CA ILE A 173 -36.88 -8.55 -11.36
C ILE A 173 -38.33 -8.81 -11.00
N ALA A 174 -39.08 -7.75 -10.68
CA ALA A 174 -40.46 -7.85 -10.25
C ALA A 174 -41.34 -6.88 -11.01
N ASN A 175 -42.64 -7.21 -11.07
CA ASN A 175 -43.66 -6.31 -11.62
C ASN A 175 -44.00 -5.22 -10.61
N ILE A 176 -44.00 -3.94 -11.02
CA ILE A 176 -44.33 -2.79 -10.17
C ILE A 176 -45.74 -2.89 -9.55
N GLU A 177 -46.65 -3.58 -10.20
CA GLU A 177 -48.00 -3.79 -9.67
C GLU A 177 -48.02 -4.57 -8.36
N MET A 178 -46.97 -5.37 -8.06
CA MET A 178 -46.85 -6.05 -6.78
C MET A 178 -46.80 -5.08 -5.59
N LEU A 179 -46.23 -3.89 -5.77
CA LEU A 179 -46.19 -2.86 -4.73
C LEU A 179 -47.52 -2.24 -4.41
N ARG A 180 -48.46 -2.28 -5.37
CA ARG A 180 -49.83 -1.74 -5.22
C ARG A 180 -50.77 -2.72 -4.52
N GLN A 181 -50.48 -4.02 -4.63
CA GLN A 181 -51.39 -5.08 -4.17
C GLN A 181 -51.13 -5.52 -2.72
N GLU A 182 -50.22 -4.87 -2.00
CA GLU A 182 -49.76 -5.30 -0.66
C GLU A 182 -49.39 -6.79 -0.59
N ALA A 183 -48.87 -7.31 -1.72
CA ALA A 183 -48.57 -8.72 -1.88
C ALA A 183 -47.50 -9.16 -0.88
N VAL A 184 -47.96 -9.84 0.18
CA VAL A 184 -47.04 -10.49 1.14
C VAL A 184 -46.47 -11.72 0.45
N ILE A 185 -45.15 -11.76 0.28
CA ILE A 185 -44.48 -12.99 -0.15
C ILE A 185 -44.54 -13.97 1.04
N LYS A 186 -45.57 -14.79 1.08
CA LYS A 186 -45.67 -15.89 2.02
C LYS A 186 -44.81 -17.06 1.53
N SER A 187 -43.50 -16.99 1.80
CA SER A 187 -42.67 -18.15 1.66
C SER A 187 -42.54 -18.85 3.02
N LYS A 188 -43.10 -20.05 3.12
CA LYS A 188 -42.97 -20.87 4.32
C LYS A 188 -41.57 -21.55 4.42
N ASP A 189 -40.82 -21.54 3.31
CA ASP A 189 -39.64 -22.40 3.14
C ASP A 189 -38.33 -21.63 3.05
N TYR A 190 -38.36 -20.29 3.07
CA TYR A 190 -37.18 -19.45 2.94
C TYR A 190 -37.12 -18.40 4.03
N ILE A 191 -35.92 -18.22 4.60
CA ILE A 191 -35.59 -17.12 5.51
C ILE A 191 -34.71 -16.14 4.74
N PHE A 192 -35.10 -14.89 4.68
CA PHE A 192 -34.32 -13.81 4.05
C PHE A 192 -33.65 -12.98 5.13
N PRO A 193 -32.34 -13.17 5.38
CA PRO A 193 -31.62 -12.31 6.29
C PRO A 193 -31.49 -10.91 5.67
N ILE A 194 -31.81 -9.87 6.46
CA ILE A 194 -31.63 -8.48 6.06
C ILE A 194 -30.35 -7.97 6.70
N SER A 195 -29.50 -7.33 5.89
CA SER A 195 -28.31 -6.67 6.42
C SER A 195 -28.69 -5.57 7.42
N VAL A 196 -28.05 -5.55 8.58
CA VAL A 196 -28.24 -4.51 9.61
C VAL A 196 -28.01 -3.11 9.03
N ASP A 197 -27.03 -2.96 8.15
CA ASP A 197 -26.74 -1.69 7.47
C ASP A 197 -27.94 -1.18 6.66
N VAL A 198 -28.63 -2.07 5.95
CA VAL A 198 -29.78 -1.74 5.11
C VAL A 198 -30.99 -1.29 5.96
N LEU A 199 -31.12 -1.81 7.18
CA LEU A 199 -32.16 -1.36 8.12
C LEU A 199 -31.98 0.08 8.58
N GLN A 200 -30.75 0.67 8.45
CA GLN A 200 -30.52 2.09 8.77
C GLN A 200 -31.29 3.02 7.80
N ASN A 201 -31.69 2.54 6.61
CA ASN A 201 -32.48 3.32 5.65
C ASN A 201 -33.85 3.73 6.16
N SER A 202 -34.36 3.07 7.19
CA SER A 202 -35.67 3.35 7.74
C SER A 202 -35.72 4.64 8.57
N ASN A 203 -34.56 5.15 9.03
CA ASN A 203 -34.46 6.33 9.89
C ASN A 203 -33.41 7.30 9.34
N PRO A 204 -33.76 8.56 8.99
CA PRO A 204 -32.81 9.55 8.48
C PRO A 204 -31.66 9.86 9.45
N GLU A 205 -31.93 9.92 10.75
CA GLU A 205 -30.88 10.17 11.76
C GLU A 205 -29.85 9.05 11.77
N LYS A 206 -30.31 7.80 11.71
CA LYS A 206 -29.41 6.64 11.63
C LYS A 206 -28.62 6.58 10.34
N LEU A 207 -29.18 7.05 9.23
CA LEU A 207 -28.45 7.16 7.97
C LEU A 207 -27.32 8.18 8.06
N GLU A 208 -27.55 9.33 8.69
CA GLU A 208 -26.51 10.35 8.93
C GLU A 208 -25.44 9.85 9.91
N GLU A 209 -25.82 9.16 10.98
CA GLU A 209 -24.85 8.50 11.88
C GLU A 209 -24.00 7.48 11.13
N TYR A 210 -24.60 6.72 10.23
CA TYR A 210 -23.88 5.74 9.41
C TYR A 210 -22.91 6.39 8.43
N LYS A 211 -23.30 7.50 7.78
CA LYS A 211 -22.41 8.30 6.93
C LYS A 211 -21.21 8.81 7.72
N ALA A 212 -21.46 9.45 8.88
CA ALA A 212 -20.41 9.96 9.76
C ALA A 212 -19.43 8.84 10.21
N LYS A 213 -19.95 7.64 10.47
CA LYS A 213 -19.12 6.47 10.80
C LYS A 213 -18.27 6.01 9.61
N LEU A 214 -18.82 6.05 8.39
CA LEU A 214 -18.04 5.72 7.18
C LEU A 214 -16.92 6.74 6.95
N GLU A 215 -17.20 8.03 7.06
CA GLU A 215 -16.23 9.11 6.92
C GLU A 215 -15.08 8.94 7.92
N LYS A 216 -15.39 8.74 9.19
CA LYS A 216 -14.39 8.47 10.23
C LYS A 216 -13.53 7.24 9.94
N ASN A 217 -14.15 6.17 9.40
CA ASN A 217 -13.42 4.96 9.02
C ASN A 217 -12.48 5.22 7.85
N ILE A 218 -12.91 6.01 6.86
CA ILE A 218 -12.10 6.41 5.70
C ILE A 218 -10.91 7.26 6.13
N GLU A 219 -11.10 8.20 7.05
CA GLU A 219 -10.02 9.00 7.65
C GLU A 219 -9.02 8.12 8.41
N GLY A 220 -9.52 7.17 9.21
CA GLY A 220 -8.68 6.20 9.91
C GLY A 220 -7.86 5.32 8.96
N LEU A 221 -8.45 4.90 7.84
CA LEU A 221 -7.73 4.15 6.80
C LEU A 221 -6.68 5.00 6.09
N ASN A 222 -6.97 6.28 5.81
CA ASN A 222 -6.00 7.22 5.27
C ASN A 222 -4.76 7.34 6.17
N SER A 223 -4.98 7.49 7.47
CA SER A 223 -3.89 7.58 8.45
C SER A 223 -3.04 6.31 8.48
N LYS A 224 -3.68 5.13 8.44
CA LYS A 224 -2.97 3.84 8.38
C LYS A 224 -2.16 3.68 7.08
N ILE A 225 -2.72 4.08 5.94
CA ILE A 225 -2.03 4.04 4.64
C ILE A 225 -0.79 4.92 4.66
N LEU A 226 -0.88 6.13 5.23
CA LEU A 226 0.26 7.06 5.36
C LEU A 226 1.34 6.52 6.30
N ASP A 227 0.96 5.92 7.45
CA ASP A 227 1.91 5.31 8.37
C ASP A 227 2.66 4.15 7.72
N VAL A 228 1.94 3.23 7.08
CA VAL A 228 2.56 2.10 6.38
C VAL A 228 3.46 2.58 5.24
N LYS A 229 3.05 3.60 4.48
CA LYS A 229 3.89 4.21 3.43
C LYS A 229 5.18 4.76 4.00
N SER A 230 5.10 5.53 5.08
CA SER A 230 6.30 6.10 5.74
C SER A 230 7.27 5.02 6.22
N ARG A 231 6.76 3.86 6.66
CA ARG A 231 7.59 2.72 7.05
C ARG A 231 8.24 2.05 5.84
N ILE A 232 7.51 1.88 4.74
CA ILE A 232 8.05 1.37 3.48
C ILE A 232 9.18 2.28 2.98
N ASP A 233 8.95 3.59 2.93
CA ASP A 233 9.94 4.56 2.46
C ASP A 233 11.24 4.46 3.29
N ARG A 234 11.13 4.36 4.62
CA ARG A 234 12.28 4.18 5.52
C ARG A 234 13.00 2.84 5.30
N GLU A 235 12.26 1.75 5.16
CA GLU A 235 12.86 0.44 4.90
C GLU A 235 13.52 0.37 3.51
N GLN A 236 13.01 1.10 2.52
CA GLN A 236 13.66 1.26 1.21
C GLN A 236 14.99 2.02 1.31
N GLU A 237 15.08 3.04 2.17
CA GLU A 237 16.34 3.72 2.47
C GLU A 237 17.35 2.74 3.09
N TYR A 238 16.93 1.95 4.07
CA TYR A 238 17.78 0.91 4.67
C TYR A 238 18.24 -0.13 3.65
N LEU A 239 17.34 -0.60 2.80
CA LEU A 239 17.66 -1.55 1.74
C LEU A 239 18.68 -0.98 0.75
N ASN A 240 18.55 0.30 0.41
CA ASN A 240 19.49 0.98 -0.45
C ASN A 240 20.89 1.09 0.20
N GLU A 241 20.96 1.40 1.50
CA GLU A 241 22.21 1.42 2.27
C GLU A 241 22.91 0.06 2.26
N VAL A 242 22.15 -1.03 2.48
CA VAL A 242 22.68 -2.41 2.40
C VAL A 242 23.18 -2.73 1.00
N LYS A 243 22.46 -2.35 -0.05
CA LYS A 243 22.87 -2.59 -1.44
C LYS A 243 24.14 -1.84 -1.82
N ILE A 244 24.26 -0.59 -1.40
CA ILE A 244 25.47 0.20 -1.63
C ILE A 244 26.67 -0.46 -0.93
N PHE A 245 26.50 -0.89 0.33
CA PHE A 245 27.52 -1.61 1.06
C PHE A 245 27.96 -2.89 0.35
N GLU A 246 27.01 -3.74 -0.07
CA GLU A 246 27.29 -4.97 -0.81
C GLU A 246 28.00 -4.71 -2.14
N GLN A 247 27.65 -3.65 -2.85
CA GLN A 247 28.29 -3.28 -4.13
C GLN A 247 29.71 -2.76 -3.93
N THR A 248 29.91 -1.92 -2.93
CA THR A 248 31.21 -1.29 -2.66
C THR A 248 32.21 -2.30 -2.10
N TYR A 249 31.76 -3.18 -1.21
CA TYR A 249 32.60 -4.15 -0.49
C TYR A 249 32.23 -5.59 -0.86
N SER A 250 32.11 -5.84 -2.16
CA SER A 250 31.51 -7.07 -2.74
C SER A 250 32.32 -8.34 -2.54
N SER A 251 33.58 -8.24 -2.19
CA SER A 251 34.44 -9.42 -2.01
C SER A 251 35.41 -9.26 -0.83
N LYS A 252 35.75 -10.41 -0.24
CA LYS A 252 36.79 -10.46 0.80
C LYS A 252 38.12 -9.87 0.30
N ASN A 253 38.49 -10.08 -0.95
CA ASN A 253 39.71 -9.54 -1.54
C ASN A 253 39.73 -8.01 -1.53
N ILE A 254 38.63 -7.34 -1.76
CA ILE A 254 38.53 -5.87 -1.66
C ILE A 254 38.79 -5.43 -0.23
N ILE A 255 38.13 -6.08 0.73
CA ILE A 255 38.31 -5.77 2.16
C ILE A 255 39.73 -6.03 2.63
N ASP A 256 40.28 -7.21 2.28
CA ASP A 256 41.65 -7.57 2.63
C ASP A 256 42.65 -6.57 2.02
N SER A 257 42.46 -6.10 0.79
CA SER A 257 43.31 -5.11 0.12
C SER A 257 43.29 -3.73 0.82
N LEU A 258 42.17 -3.34 1.45
CA LEU A 258 42.13 -2.09 2.22
C LEU A 258 43.10 -2.14 3.40
N TYR A 259 43.11 -3.24 4.15
CA TYR A 259 44.00 -3.41 5.30
C TYR A 259 45.45 -3.62 4.86
N GLU A 260 45.67 -4.42 3.79
CA GLU A 260 47.02 -4.62 3.23
C GLU A 260 47.67 -3.31 2.75
N ASN A 261 46.86 -2.41 2.17
CA ASN A 261 47.37 -1.09 1.75
C ASN A 261 47.82 -0.24 2.94
N VAL A 262 47.13 -0.25 4.06
CA VAL A 262 47.55 0.45 5.29
C VAL A 262 48.87 -0.12 5.81
N ASP A 263 48.96 -1.44 5.95
CA ASP A 263 50.16 -2.12 6.47
C ASP A 263 51.37 -1.93 5.55
N SER A 264 51.17 -2.02 4.23
CA SER A 264 52.20 -1.82 3.24
C SER A 264 52.73 -0.39 3.25
N THR A 265 51.84 0.61 3.27
CA THR A 265 52.28 2.03 3.31
C THR A 265 52.95 2.38 4.63
N LYS A 266 52.47 1.85 5.75
CA LYS A 266 53.13 2.00 7.05
C LYS A 266 54.54 1.46 7.03
N SER A 267 54.74 0.24 6.49
CA SER A 267 56.07 -0.37 6.36
C SER A 267 57.00 0.43 5.43
N GLN A 268 56.46 1.11 4.40
CA GLN A 268 57.24 1.99 3.53
C GLN A 268 57.70 3.27 4.22
N ILE A 269 56.84 3.86 5.06
CA ILE A 269 57.19 5.04 5.86
C ILE A 269 58.32 4.72 6.86
N GLU A 270 58.18 3.58 7.58
CA GLU A 270 59.20 3.12 8.55
C GLU A 270 60.59 2.88 7.91
N LYS A 271 60.66 2.58 6.62
CA LYS A 271 61.92 2.43 5.89
C LYS A 271 62.53 3.77 5.45
N LEU A 272 61.76 4.83 5.42
CA LEU A 272 62.23 6.18 5.05
C LEU A 272 62.67 7.01 6.27
N GLU A 273 62.34 6.57 7.49
CA GLU A 273 62.83 7.11 8.77
C GLU A 273 64.19 6.55 9.10
#